data_01a83a9cf4598e4a6bfac333a48c5cef
#
_entry.id   01a83a9cf4598e4a6bfac333a48c5cef
#
_cell.length_a   1.000
_cell.length_b   1.000
_cell.length_c   1.000
_cell.angle_alpha   90.00
_cell.angle_beta   90.00
_cell.angle_gamma   90.00
#
_symmetry.space_group_name_H-M   'P 1'
#
loop_
_entity.id
_entity.type
_entity.pdbx_description
1 polymer ?
#
loop_
_entity_poly.entity_id
_entity_poly.type
_entity_poly.pdbx_seq_one_letter_code
_entity_poly.pdbx_strand_id
1 'polypeptide(L)'
;MTTTALPSEAEPSPPPAAARPFDLRSRFVPRMPTPAWPGWLGAGLVALFAGALRFFNLGRPERIYFDETYYATDAFALWRFGYEHETLDNSDTMLAEGDPNIFTGTGDFIVHPPVGKWMIALGDWLWTLMPFGSAVSPEGWRVASALAGMISVLILVRLATRMTRSILLGCTAGLILALDGLHFTLSRIAMVDIFLTLWILAGFTCLVIDRDKTRERLVRLVEAGVDVTTVGWLGMRWWRLAAGLCFGLAVGTKWSALFFIAAFGLLTVAWDYGARRSVGQRRVFGRWLGIDAVPAFLQTVVVAGIVYLVSWSGWLFTRGGYNRDFADGLAPDRLPNLLATPLEALWSLIDYHGRMMNFHSNLTSDHTYISAPWEWLIMRTPVMFHYNGQAVGCDTGSCVTSVVSIGTPVIWWVSIIAMVVMLGWWITFRDWRAGAVLLGVAAGWLPWFAYPDRPMFLFYALPFLPFLVLGIVLMLGMLMGAGEDSPRFAPYTRALGGVVFGVVVLLTIAHFAYLYPVLSAYPLPDDTWGDRLWFEVWIYGRDAS
;
A
#
# COMPACT_ATOMS: atom_id res chain seq x y z
N MET A 1 -14.93 89.79 -12.49
CA MET A 1 -13.66 89.10 -12.52
C MET A 1 -13.90 87.60 -12.22
N THR A 2 -14.02 86.82 -13.27
CA THR A 2 -14.27 85.38 -13.18
C THR A 2 -12.95 84.65 -13.41
N THR A 3 -12.37 84.09 -12.37
CA THR A 3 -11.15 83.28 -12.41
C THR A 3 -11.47 81.88 -12.89
N THR A 4 -11.03 81.56 -14.09
CA THR A 4 -11.10 80.20 -14.68
C THR A 4 -9.97 79.38 -14.08
N ALA A 5 -10.34 78.31 -13.34
CA ALA A 5 -9.37 77.31 -12.83
C ALA A 5 -8.93 76.41 -14.01
N LEU A 6 -7.61 76.23 -14.15
CA LEU A 6 -7.00 75.28 -15.09
C LEU A 6 -7.29 73.82 -14.65
N PRO A 7 -7.52 72.89 -15.59
CA PRO A 7 -7.67 71.49 -15.24
C PRO A 7 -6.36 70.90 -14.73
N SER A 8 -6.45 70.19 -13.61
CA SER A 8 -5.35 69.37 -13.02
C SER A 8 -4.87 68.35 -14.03
N GLU A 9 -3.56 68.34 -14.32
CA GLU A 9 -2.93 67.27 -15.09
C GLU A 9 -3.10 65.95 -14.34
N ALA A 10 -3.74 64.96 -14.98
CA ALA A 10 -3.88 63.61 -14.47
C ALA A 10 -2.49 62.96 -14.39
N GLU A 11 -2.11 62.52 -13.19
CA GLU A 11 -0.88 61.74 -12.99
C GLU A 11 -0.86 60.52 -13.94
N PRO A 12 0.28 60.24 -14.60
CA PRO A 12 0.38 59.08 -15.50
C PRO A 12 0.19 57.79 -14.68
N SER A 13 -0.74 56.95 -15.12
CA SER A 13 -0.98 55.63 -14.54
C SER A 13 0.37 54.86 -14.46
N PRO A 14 0.63 54.16 -13.35
CA PRO A 14 1.87 53.39 -13.19
C PRO A 14 1.95 52.34 -14.30
N PRO A 15 3.15 52.11 -14.87
CA PRO A 15 3.33 51.14 -15.94
C PRO A 15 2.83 49.77 -15.48
N PRO A 16 2.20 48.98 -16.38
CA PRO A 16 1.71 47.63 -16.04
C PRO A 16 2.88 46.84 -15.44
N ALA A 17 2.66 46.26 -14.25
CA ALA A 17 3.65 45.47 -13.54
C ALA A 17 4.26 44.46 -14.53
N ALA A 18 5.58 44.58 -14.77
CA ALA A 18 6.28 43.67 -15.67
C ALA A 18 5.94 42.25 -15.28
N ALA A 19 5.44 41.48 -16.24
CA ALA A 19 5.11 40.07 -16.04
C ALA A 19 6.30 39.40 -15.36
N ARG A 20 6.13 38.89 -14.14
CA ARG A 20 7.20 38.23 -13.38
C ARG A 20 7.82 37.20 -14.31
N PRO A 21 9.15 37.19 -14.49
CA PRO A 21 9.79 36.18 -15.32
C PRO A 21 9.32 34.79 -14.85
N PHE A 22 8.99 33.94 -15.80
CA PHE A 22 8.48 32.59 -15.55
C PHE A 22 9.50 31.82 -14.70
N ASP A 23 9.27 31.72 -13.40
CA ASP A 23 10.14 30.99 -12.48
C ASP A 23 9.87 29.47 -12.61
N LEU A 24 10.70 28.82 -13.42
CA LEU A 24 10.67 27.38 -13.64
C LEU A 24 10.87 26.60 -12.32
N ARG A 25 11.72 27.12 -11.41
CA ARG A 25 12.04 26.48 -10.14
C ARG A 25 10.82 26.39 -9.22
N SER A 26 10.06 27.46 -9.06
CA SER A 26 8.86 27.46 -8.19
C SER A 26 7.82 26.47 -8.67
N ARG A 27 7.68 26.29 -9.99
CA ARG A 27 6.74 25.35 -10.59
C ARG A 27 7.21 23.89 -10.52
N PHE A 28 8.51 23.64 -10.72
CA PHE A 28 9.06 22.28 -10.83
C PHE A 28 9.52 21.69 -9.51
N VAL A 29 10.00 22.55 -8.60
CA VAL A 29 10.61 22.18 -7.32
C VAL A 29 9.91 22.96 -6.20
N PRO A 30 8.61 22.70 -5.93
CA PRO A 30 7.93 23.36 -4.84
C PRO A 30 8.65 23.07 -3.52
N ARG A 31 8.77 24.09 -2.67
CA ARG A 31 9.54 24.01 -1.43
C ARG A 31 8.90 23.05 -0.43
N MET A 32 9.71 22.19 0.17
CA MET A 32 9.31 21.39 1.32
C MET A 32 9.23 22.29 2.57
N PRO A 33 8.34 21.95 3.54
CA PRO A 33 8.33 22.63 4.83
C PRO A 33 9.71 22.65 5.49
N THR A 34 10.15 23.83 5.91
CA THR A 34 11.44 24.03 6.60
C THR A 34 11.21 24.72 7.93
N PRO A 35 11.89 24.28 9.00
CA PRO A 35 12.86 23.17 9.06
C PRO A 35 12.19 21.81 8.88
N ALA A 36 12.96 20.77 8.48
CA ALA A 36 12.41 19.45 8.18
C ALA A 36 12.03 18.62 9.43
N TRP A 37 12.62 18.93 10.60
CA TRP A 37 12.46 18.12 11.82
C TRP A 37 11.00 18.03 12.33
N PRO A 38 10.14 19.09 12.27
CA PRO A 38 8.75 18.94 12.74
C PRO A 38 7.97 17.93 11.90
N GLY A 39 8.27 17.86 10.59
CA GLY A 39 7.65 16.88 9.69
C GLY A 39 8.09 15.43 9.99
N TRP A 40 9.31 15.22 10.47
CA TRP A 40 9.77 13.90 10.92
C TRP A 40 9.23 13.56 12.31
N LEU A 41 9.20 14.53 13.22
CA LEU A 41 8.62 14.35 14.55
C LEU A 41 7.14 13.97 14.44
N GLY A 42 6.36 14.72 13.66
CA GLY A 42 4.94 14.40 13.43
C GLY A 42 4.75 13.02 12.82
N ALA A 43 5.55 12.66 11.82
CA ALA A 43 5.52 11.34 11.21
C ALA A 43 5.86 10.22 12.23
N GLY A 44 6.87 10.43 13.07
CA GLY A 44 7.25 9.49 14.14
C GLY A 44 6.15 9.33 15.18
N LEU A 45 5.55 10.42 15.65
CA LEU A 45 4.47 10.38 16.64
C LEU A 45 3.22 9.65 16.11
N VAL A 46 2.81 9.92 14.87
CA VAL A 46 1.67 9.22 14.25
C VAL A 46 1.98 7.73 14.04
N ALA A 47 3.20 7.40 13.62
CA ALA A 47 3.61 6.01 13.45
C ALA A 47 3.69 5.27 14.81
N LEU A 48 4.22 5.90 15.86
CA LEU A 48 4.25 5.32 17.20
C LEU A 48 2.84 5.10 17.76
N PHE A 49 1.93 6.05 17.55
CA PHE A 49 0.52 5.87 17.90
C PHE A 49 -0.10 4.69 17.15
N ALA A 50 0.15 4.59 15.84
CA ALA A 50 -0.30 3.46 15.03
C ALA A 50 0.31 2.12 15.52
N GLY A 51 1.58 2.13 15.90
CA GLY A 51 2.26 0.98 16.51
C GLY A 51 1.62 0.60 17.84
N ALA A 52 1.42 1.55 18.75
CA ALA A 52 0.79 1.29 20.04
C ALA A 52 -0.57 0.60 19.90
N LEU A 53 -1.42 1.06 18.97
CA LEU A 53 -2.71 0.41 18.68
C LEU A 53 -2.55 -1.03 18.18
N ARG A 54 -1.52 -1.31 17.36
CA ARG A 54 -1.33 -2.63 16.72
C ARG A 54 -0.66 -3.64 17.64
N PHE A 55 0.28 -3.20 18.46
CA PHE A 55 0.97 -4.06 19.40
C PHE A 55 0.18 -4.35 20.68
N PHE A 56 -0.77 -3.48 21.04
CA PHE A 56 -1.58 -3.69 22.23
C PHE A 56 -2.41 -4.98 22.10
N ASN A 57 -2.18 -5.94 22.98
CA ASN A 57 -2.80 -7.27 22.96
C ASN A 57 -2.71 -7.98 21.59
N LEU A 58 -1.54 -7.94 20.95
CA LEU A 58 -1.33 -8.52 19.61
C LEU A 58 -1.59 -10.03 19.56
N GLY A 59 -1.31 -10.76 20.66
CA GLY A 59 -1.53 -12.21 20.77
C GLY A 59 -3.00 -12.62 20.80
N ARG A 60 -3.96 -11.68 20.92
CA ARG A 60 -5.39 -12.02 20.96
C ARG A 60 -6.01 -12.05 19.56
N PRO A 61 -6.85 -13.06 19.26
CA PRO A 61 -7.13 -14.28 20.02
C PRO A 61 -5.91 -15.22 20.05
N GLU A 62 -5.75 -15.98 21.16
CA GLU A 62 -4.62 -16.90 21.38
C GLU A 62 -4.84 -18.20 20.58
N ARG A 63 -4.92 -18.09 19.27
CA ARG A 63 -5.09 -19.19 18.32
C ARG A 63 -4.75 -18.75 16.92
N ILE A 64 -4.52 -19.69 16.04
CA ILE A 64 -4.54 -19.48 14.58
C ILE A 64 -6.00 -19.30 14.14
N TYR A 65 -6.25 -18.36 13.25
CA TYR A 65 -7.57 -18.13 12.68
C TYR A 65 -7.49 -17.60 11.26
N PHE A 66 -8.50 -17.90 10.44
CA PHE A 66 -8.58 -17.54 9.04
C PHE A 66 -7.34 -18.03 8.27
N ASP A 67 -6.79 -17.24 7.35
CA ASP A 67 -5.64 -17.63 6.52
C ASP A 67 -4.31 -17.73 7.30
N GLU A 68 -4.26 -17.44 8.60
CA GLU A 68 -3.07 -17.75 9.42
C GLU A 68 -2.73 -19.25 9.37
N THR A 69 -3.74 -20.10 9.14
CA THR A 69 -3.54 -21.56 9.00
C THR A 69 -2.54 -21.91 7.90
N TYR A 70 -2.47 -21.09 6.85
CA TYR A 70 -1.50 -21.25 5.77
C TYR A 70 -0.22 -20.44 6.03
N TYR A 71 -0.35 -19.14 6.33
CA TYR A 71 0.80 -18.24 6.30
C TYR A 71 1.69 -18.34 7.54
N ALA A 72 1.16 -18.63 8.72
CA ALA A 72 1.96 -18.81 9.92
C ALA A 72 2.75 -20.14 9.88
N THR A 73 2.09 -21.22 9.43
CA THR A 73 2.73 -22.54 9.29
C THR A 73 3.78 -22.53 8.18
N ASP A 74 3.48 -21.94 7.02
CA ASP A 74 4.41 -21.77 5.91
C ASP A 74 5.64 -20.92 6.32
N ALA A 75 5.42 -19.83 7.05
CA ALA A 75 6.51 -18.98 7.55
C ALA A 75 7.42 -19.74 8.51
N PHE A 76 6.84 -20.54 9.39
CA PHE A 76 7.59 -21.38 10.31
C PHE A 76 8.39 -22.48 9.57
N ALA A 77 7.81 -23.06 8.50
CA ALA A 77 8.52 -23.99 7.61
C ALA A 77 9.69 -23.31 6.89
N LEU A 78 9.47 -22.13 6.31
CA LEU A 78 10.52 -21.35 5.64
C LEU A 78 11.69 -21.04 6.58
N TRP A 79 11.41 -20.66 7.81
CA TRP A 79 12.46 -20.41 8.81
C TRP A 79 13.28 -21.66 9.13
N ARG A 80 12.62 -22.83 9.26
CA ARG A 80 13.29 -24.08 9.64
C ARG A 80 14.01 -24.79 8.48
N PHE A 81 13.40 -24.77 7.28
CA PHE A 81 13.79 -25.63 6.17
C PHE A 81 14.18 -24.84 4.91
N GLY A 82 13.78 -23.56 4.80
CA GLY A 82 13.99 -22.73 3.63
C GLY A 82 12.94 -22.88 2.53
N TYR A 83 11.96 -23.78 2.70
CA TYR A 83 10.83 -24.00 1.79
C TYR A 83 9.61 -24.47 2.60
N GLU A 84 8.43 -24.39 2.01
CA GLU A 84 7.18 -24.75 2.66
C GLU A 84 7.02 -26.26 2.77
N HIS A 85 6.40 -26.69 3.87
CA HIS A 85 6.15 -28.09 4.20
C HIS A 85 4.68 -28.35 4.43
N GLU A 86 4.21 -29.55 4.02
CA GLU A 86 2.91 -30.07 4.43
C GLU A 86 2.83 -30.20 5.93
N THR A 87 1.69 -29.88 6.49
CA THR A 87 1.42 -29.92 7.93
C THR A 87 0.62 -31.13 8.33
N LEU A 88 0.77 -31.55 9.58
CA LEU A 88 -0.06 -32.58 10.20
C LEU A 88 -1.50 -32.08 10.39
N ASP A 89 -2.43 -33.01 10.49
CA ASP A 89 -3.79 -32.70 10.95
C ASP A 89 -3.73 -32.02 12.32
N ASN A 90 -4.55 -30.98 12.54
CA ASN A 90 -4.56 -30.16 13.75
C ASN A 90 -3.29 -29.31 14.00
N SER A 91 -2.44 -29.09 13.00
CA SER A 91 -1.23 -28.27 13.09
C SER A 91 -1.49 -26.88 13.69
N ASP A 92 -2.65 -26.28 13.41
CA ASP A 92 -3.09 -24.98 13.95
C ASP A 92 -3.18 -25.00 15.48
N THR A 93 -3.79 -26.03 16.03
CA THR A 93 -3.91 -26.21 17.49
C THR A 93 -2.56 -26.51 18.11
N MET A 94 -1.80 -27.42 17.50
CA MET A 94 -0.46 -27.79 17.96
C MET A 94 0.45 -26.56 18.02
N LEU A 95 0.50 -25.76 16.96
CA LEU A 95 1.34 -24.55 16.91
C LEU A 95 0.88 -23.51 17.94
N ALA A 96 -0.43 -23.29 18.09
CA ALA A 96 -0.99 -22.36 19.07
C ALA A 96 -0.74 -22.82 20.53
N GLU A 97 -0.65 -24.13 20.78
CA GLU A 97 -0.29 -24.73 22.08
C GLU A 97 1.23 -24.79 22.32
N GLY A 98 2.03 -24.35 21.36
CA GLY A 98 3.49 -24.27 21.48
C GLY A 98 4.24 -25.51 21.02
N ASP A 99 3.60 -26.45 20.30
CA ASP A 99 4.29 -27.61 19.71
C ASP A 99 4.88 -27.25 18.33
N PRO A 100 6.21 -27.31 18.16
CA PRO A 100 6.86 -27.01 16.89
C PRO A 100 6.87 -28.20 15.90
N ASN A 101 6.38 -29.37 16.26
CA ASN A 101 6.48 -30.60 15.47
C ASN A 101 5.24 -30.82 14.59
N ILE A 102 4.92 -29.85 13.78
CA ILE A 102 3.68 -29.79 12.98
C ILE A 102 3.84 -30.29 11.54
N PHE A 103 5.02 -30.74 11.11
CA PHE A 103 5.32 -31.01 9.71
C PHE A 103 5.39 -32.51 9.39
N THR A 104 4.91 -32.90 8.17
CA THR A 104 4.97 -34.27 7.64
C THR A 104 6.36 -34.66 7.12
N GLY A 105 7.18 -33.67 6.74
CA GLY A 105 8.49 -33.88 6.12
C GLY A 105 8.50 -33.78 4.58
N THR A 106 7.35 -33.54 3.94
CA THR A 106 7.20 -33.34 2.48
C THR A 106 7.00 -31.86 2.14
N GLY A 107 7.48 -31.43 0.95
CA GLY A 107 7.30 -30.07 0.48
C GLY A 107 5.85 -29.79 0.08
N ASP A 108 5.31 -28.63 0.48
CA ASP A 108 3.93 -28.24 0.20
C ASP A 108 3.80 -27.35 -1.03
N PHE A 109 2.65 -27.52 -1.74
CA PHE A 109 2.26 -26.65 -2.85
C PHE A 109 1.60 -25.40 -2.34
N ILE A 110 2.23 -24.26 -2.60
CA ILE A 110 1.71 -22.95 -2.22
C ILE A 110 1.26 -22.12 -3.41
N VAL A 111 0.29 -21.26 -3.19
CA VAL A 111 -0.35 -20.46 -4.25
C VAL A 111 0.12 -18.99 -4.27
N HIS A 112 0.85 -18.55 -3.27
CA HIS A 112 1.43 -17.22 -3.20
C HIS A 112 2.96 -17.28 -3.06
N PRO A 113 3.69 -16.37 -3.75
CA PRO A 113 5.15 -16.30 -3.66
C PRO A 113 5.65 -16.06 -2.22
N PRO A 114 6.93 -16.34 -1.92
CA PRO A 114 7.38 -16.54 -0.54
C PRO A 114 7.67 -15.26 0.26
N VAL A 115 7.75 -14.03 -0.34
CA VAL A 115 8.20 -12.82 0.38
C VAL A 115 7.35 -12.51 1.61
N GLY A 116 6.02 -12.56 1.50
CA GLY A 116 5.14 -12.28 2.64
C GLY A 116 5.38 -13.23 3.81
N LYS A 117 5.56 -14.52 3.51
CA LYS A 117 5.86 -15.57 4.47
C LYS A 117 7.27 -15.43 5.06
N TRP A 118 8.27 -15.07 4.25
CA TRP A 118 9.60 -14.70 4.76
C TRP A 118 9.57 -13.52 5.73
N MET A 119 8.68 -12.54 5.52
CA MET A 119 8.51 -11.42 6.44
C MET A 119 7.88 -11.87 7.76
N ILE A 120 6.91 -12.78 7.73
CA ILE A 120 6.34 -13.40 8.93
C ILE A 120 7.45 -14.19 9.66
N ALA A 121 8.18 -15.04 8.95
CA ALA A 121 9.32 -15.81 9.49
C ALA A 121 10.39 -14.92 10.16
N LEU A 122 10.70 -13.77 9.55
CA LEU A 122 11.59 -12.77 10.16
C LEU A 122 10.99 -12.20 11.45
N GLY A 123 9.67 -11.99 11.48
CA GLY A 123 8.96 -11.57 12.69
C GLY A 123 9.06 -12.60 13.80
N ASP A 124 8.80 -13.86 13.51
CA ASP A 124 8.98 -14.97 14.44
C ASP A 124 10.39 -15.00 15.01
N TRP A 125 11.40 -14.94 14.14
CA TRP A 125 12.78 -14.92 14.56
C TRP A 125 13.10 -13.71 15.46
N LEU A 126 12.68 -12.50 15.08
CA LEU A 126 12.88 -11.28 15.90
C LEU A 126 12.19 -11.41 17.26
N TRP A 127 11.01 -12.02 17.30
CA TRP A 127 10.28 -12.23 18.54
C TRP A 127 11.01 -13.17 19.50
N THR A 128 11.66 -14.23 18.98
CA THR A 128 12.49 -15.14 19.82
C THR A 128 13.68 -14.45 20.47
N LEU A 129 14.11 -13.28 20.00
CA LEU A 129 15.17 -12.50 20.65
C LEU A 129 14.70 -11.78 21.91
N MET A 130 13.39 -11.70 22.15
CA MET A 130 12.82 -11.15 23.38
C MET A 130 12.92 -12.18 24.52
N PRO A 131 13.15 -11.77 25.78
CA PRO A 131 13.26 -12.70 26.90
C PRO A 131 12.05 -13.59 27.16
N PHE A 132 10.89 -13.17 26.65
CA PHE A 132 9.59 -13.85 26.76
C PHE A 132 9.06 -14.34 25.40
N GLY A 133 9.85 -14.20 24.33
CA GLY A 133 9.43 -14.48 22.97
C GLY A 133 9.52 -15.96 22.61
N SER A 134 8.52 -16.44 21.86
CA SER A 134 8.51 -17.79 21.28
C SER A 134 8.07 -17.69 19.81
N ALA A 135 8.71 -18.46 18.94
CA ALA A 135 8.31 -18.55 17.54
C ALA A 135 6.95 -19.25 17.33
N VAL A 136 6.53 -20.01 18.31
CA VAL A 136 5.26 -20.74 18.34
C VAL A 136 4.23 -20.01 19.21
N SER A 137 4.21 -18.67 19.13
CA SER A 137 3.22 -17.82 19.83
C SER A 137 2.51 -16.89 18.85
N PRO A 138 1.25 -16.53 19.12
CA PRO A 138 0.49 -15.59 18.27
C PRO A 138 1.20 -14.26 18.04
N GLU A 139 1.92 -13.74 19.04
CA GLU A 139 2.72 -12.53 18.88
C GLU A 139 3.86 -12.73 17.88
N GLY A 140 4.50 -13.90 17.88
CA GLY A 140 5.61 -14.22 16.98
C GLY A 140 5.19 -14.04 15.52
N TRP A 141 4.21 -14.79 15.07
CA TRP A 141 3.78 -14.72 13.67
C TRP A 141 3.03 -13.43 13.28
N ARG A 142 2.54 -12.61 14.26
CA ARG A 142 1.84 -11.34 13.97
C ARG A 142 2.74 -10.10 14.07
N VAL A 143 3.89 -10.15 14.72
CA VAL A 143 4.74 -8.97 14.97
C VAL A 143 5.18 -8.29 13.67
N ALA A 144 5.52 -9.07 12.63
CA ALA A 144 5.91 -8.51 11.33
C ALA A 144 4.77 -7.74 10.66
N SER A 145 3.53 -8.23 10.77
CA SER A 145 2.34 -7.54 10.26
C SER A 145 2.10 -6.22 10.98
N ALA A 146 2.27 -6.19 12.32
CA ALA A 146 2.13 -4.98 13.12
C ALA A 146 3.20 -3.94 12.76
N LEU A 147 4.44 -4.36 12.57
CA LEU A 147 5.52 -3.50 12.09
C LEU A 147 5.26 -2.97 10.68
N ALA A 148 4.80 -3.82 9.76
CA ALA A 148 4.47 -3.42 8.39
C ALA A 148 3.35 -2.37 8.37
N GLY A 149 2.33 -2.54 9.20
CA GLY A 149 1.26 -1.56 9.36
C GLY A 149 1.77 -0.22 9.91
N MET A 150 2.60 -0.23 10.94
CA MET A 150 3.21 0.98 11.51
C MET A 150 4.11 1.70 10.48
N ILE A 151 4.94 0.96 9.75
CA ILE A 151 5.84 1.52 8.72
C ILE A 151 5.03 2.08 7.55
N SER A 152 3.93 1.45 7.14
CA SER A 152 3.03 1.95 6.11
C SER A 152 2.45 3.32 6.49
N VAL A 153 2.05 3.50 7.74
CA VAL A 153 1.58 4.79 8.26
C VAL A 153 2.70 5.84 8.19
N LEU A 154 3.93 5.52 8.63
CA LEU A 154 5.08 6.41 8.54
C LEU A 154 5.35 6.87 7.09
N ILE A 155 5.36 5.92 6.16
CA ILE A 155 5.59 6.18 4.73
C ILE A 155 4.48 7.08 4.19
N LEU A 156 3.21 6.81 4.53
CA LEU A 156 2.08 7.62 4.05
C LEU A 156 2.14 9.05 4.56
N VAL A 157 2.50 9.28 5.84
CA VAL A 157 2.72 10.64 6.38
C VAL A 157 3.76 11.38 5.54
N ARG A 158 4.89 10.74 5.26
CA ARG A 158 5.99 11.36 4.50
C ARG A 158 5.62 11.60 3.04
N LEU A 159 4.93 10.65 2.42
CA LEU A 159 4.42 10.78 1.05
C LEU A 159 3.40 11.92 0.94
N ALA A 160 2.39 11.94 1.80
CA ALA A 160 1.36 12.97 1.80
C ALA A 160 1.95 14.36 2.10
N THR A 161 2.89 14.48 3.06
CA THR A 161 3.64 15.73 3.29
C THR A 161 4.37 16.17 2.02
N ARG A 162 4.99 15.25 1.29
CA ARG A 162 5.70 15.57 0.04
C ARG A 162 4.73 16.00 -1.07
N MET A 163 3.58 15.34 -1.21
CA MET A 163 2.60 15.67 -2.24
C MET A 163 1.84 16.97 -1.95
N THR A 164 1.55 17.27 -0.68
CA THR A 164 0.76 18.44 -0.27
C THR A 164 1.58 19.63 0.18
N ARG A 165 2.89 19.44 0.48
CA ARG A 165 3.77 20.42 1.12
C ARG A 165 3.26 20.91 2.49
N SER A 166 2.44 20.11 3.15
CA SER A 166 1.82 20.41 4.44
C SER A 166 2.08 19.28 5.44
N ILE A 167 2.68 19.61 6.59
CA ILE A 167 2.88 18.66 7.69
C ILE A 167 1.54 18.24 8.27
N LEU A 168 0.59 19.17 8.41
CA LEU A 168 -0.75 18.89 8.91
C LEU A 168 -1.44 17.82 8.04
N LEU A 169 -1.50 18.02 6.73
CA LEU A 169 -2.13 17.08 5.81
C LEU A 169 -1.41 15.74 5.77
N GLY A 170 -0.06 15.75 5.89
CA GLY A 170 0.72 14.53 6.02
C GLY A 170 0.35 13.73 7.27
N CYS A 171 0.36 14.35 8.43
CA CYS A 171 -0.01 13.71 9.69
C CYS A 171 -1.46 13.22 9.67
N THR A 172 -2.37 13.99 9.06
CA THR A 172 -3.78 13.58 8.89
C THR A 172 -3.90 12.33 8.01
N ALA A 173 -3.16 12.24 6.92
CA ALA A 173 -3.15 11.04 6.07
C ALA A 173 -2.73 9.79 6.87
N GLY A 174 -1.64 9.91 7.64
CA GLY A 174 -1.20 8.81 8.52
C GLY A 174 -2.20 8.48 9.61
N LEU A 175 -2.83 9.47 10.24
CA LEU A 175 -3.84 9.26 11.28
C LEU A 175 -5.07 8.54 10.71
N ILE A 176 -5.59 8.96 9.55
CA ILE A 176 -6.70 8.30 8.86
C ILE A 176 -6.35 6.84 8.55
N LEU A 177 -5.15 6.56 8.02
CA LEU A 177 -4.73 5.18 7.75
C LEU A 177 -4.53 4.38 9.04
N ALA A 178 -4.01 5.00 10.11
CA ALA A 178 -3.82 4.35 11.40
C ALA A 178 -5.15 3.90 12.04
N LEU A 179 -6.22 4.68 11.79
CA LEU A 179 -7.57 4.50 12.30
C LEU A 179 -8.54 3.87 11.28
N ASP A 180 -8.02 3.32 10.18
CA ASP A 180 -8.83 2.49 9.31
C ASP A 180 -8.91 1.05 9.84
N GLY A 181 -10.14 0.54 9.98
CA GLY A 181 -10.37 -0.78 10.57
C GLY A 181 -9.79 -1.92 9.72
N LEU A 182 -9.88 -1.84 8.38
CA LEU A 182 -9.32 -2.86 7.50
C LEU A 182 -7.80 -2.91 7.61
N HIS A 183 -7.13 -1.76 7.54
CA HIS A 183 -5.69 -1.67 7.70
C HIS A 183 -5.24 -2.08 9.12
N PHE A 184 -6.02 -1.73 10.14
CA PHE A 184 -5.75 -2.12 11.51
C PHE A 184 -5.82 -3.65 11.68
N THR A 185 -6.91 -4.28 11.25
CA THR A 185 -7.13 -5.73 11.38
C THR A 185 -6.06 -6.51 10.62
N LEU A 186 -5.79 -6.16 9.36
CA LEU A 186 -4.77 -6.82 8.52
C LEU A 186 -3.33 -6.60 9.03
N SER A 187 -3.12 -5.60 9.90
CA SER A 187 -1.84 -5.39 10.58
C SER A 187 -1.70 -6.21 11.88
N ARG A 188 -2.69 -7.01 12.26
CA ARG A 188 -2.72 -7.77 13.52
C ARG A 188 -2.95 -9.27 13.30
N ILE A 189 -2.93 -9.70 12.06
CA ILE A 189 -3.03 -11.08 11.62
C ILE A 189 -1.86 -11.40 10.68
N ALA A 190 -1.39 -12.63 10.68
CA ALA A 190 -0.32 -13.06 9.78
C ALA A 190 -0.86 -13.31 8.37
N MET A 191 -1.20 -12.22 7.66
CA MET A 191 -1.64 -12.26 6.28
C MET A 191 -0.68 -11.49 5.37
N VAL A 192 -0.58 -11.94 4.11
CA VAL A 192 0.37 -11.36 3.14
C VAL A 192 -0.05 -9.98 2.62
N ASP A 193 -1.32 -9.61 2.74
CA ASP A 193 -1.88 -8.39 2.13
C ASP A 193 -1.32 -7.09 2.73
N ILE A 194 -0.97 -7.08 4.02
CA ILE A 194 -0.33 -5.92 4.64
C ILE A 194 1.08 -5.68 4.12
N PHE A 195 1.84 -6.74 3.83
CA PHE A 195 3.18 -6.64 3.23
C PHE A 195 3.10 -6.20 1.78
N LEU A 196 2.13 -6.71 1.02
CA LEU A 196 1.83 -6.25 -0.33
C LEU A 196 1.58 -4.74 -0.35
N THR A 197 0.72 -4.27 0.56
CA THR A 197 0.37 -2.85 0.72
C THR A 197 1.59 -2.00 1.06
N LEU A 198 2.40 -2.45 2.01
CA LEU A 198 3.66 -1.79 2.40
C LEU A 198 4.59 -1.59 1.19
N TRP A 199 4.84 -2.65 0.43
CA TRP A 199 5.79 -2.60 -0.67
C TRP A 199 5.27 -1.79 -1.86
N ILE A 200 3.98 -1.84 -2.18
CA ILE A 200 3.36 -0.98 -3.20
C ILE A 200 3.47 0.49 -2.80
N LEU A 201 3.13 0.83 -1.55
CA LEU A 201 3.20 2.20 -1.03
C LEU A 201 4.65 2.72 -1.01
N ALA A 202 5.61 1.89 -0.58
CA ALA A 202 7.03 2.23 -0.57
C ALA A 202 7.55 2.46 -2.01
N GLY A 203 7.24 1.58 -2.94
CA GLY A 203 7.60 1.70 -4.34
C GLY A 203 7.05 2.97 -4.99
N PHE A 204 5.77 3.25 -4.79
CA PHE A 204 5.15 4.49 -5.26
C PHE A 204 5.81 5.74 -4.63
N THR A 205 6.11 5.71 -3.33
CA THR A 205 6.81 6.79 -2.63
C THR A 205 8.18 7.05 -3.24
N CYS A 206 8.93 6.00 -3.56
CA CYS A 206 10.22 6.10 -4.25
C CYS A 206 10.07 6.75 -5.63
N LEU A 207 9.03 6.41 -6.40
CA LEU A 207 8.77 7.04 -7.71
C LEU A 207 8.42 8.53 -7.58
N VAL A 208 7.66 8.93 -6.55
CA VAL A 208 7.36 10.35 -6.29
C VAL A 208 8.63 11.13 -5.93
N ILE A 209 9.52 10.54 -5.13
CA ILE A 209 10.83 11.16 -4.82
C ILE A 209 11.69 11.25 -6.08
N ASP A 210 11.74 10.21 -6.88
CA ASP A 210 12.49 10.17 -8.14
C ASP A 210 12.00 11.24 -9.13
N ARG A 211 10.68 11.40 -9.26
CA ARG A 211 10.05 12.46 -10.04
C ARG A 211 10.52 13.85 -9.61
N ASP A 212 10.47 14.15 -8.32
CA ASP A 212 10.89 15.44 -7.80
C ASP A 212 12.40 15.69 -8.05
N LYS A 213 13.25 14.69 -7.80
CA LYS A 213 14.70 14.76 -8.03
C LYS A 213 15.05 14.95 -9.51
N THR A 214 14.31 14.31 -10.40
CA THR A 214 14.49 14.48 -11.85
C THR A 214 14.15 15.89 -12.30
N ARG A 215 13.06 16.45 -11.80
CA ARG A 215 12.66 17.84 -12.08
C ARG A 215 13.66 18.85 -11.52
N GLU A 216 14.11 18.66 -10.29
CA GLU A 216 15.18 19.48 -9.69
C GLU A 216 16.45 19.46 -10.54
N ARG A 217 16.83 18.29 -11.08
CA ARG A 217 18.00 18.15 -11.95
C ARG A 217 17.83 18.90 -13.27
N LEU A 218 16.66 18.81 -13.91
CA LEU A 218 16.36 19.55 -15.13
C LEU A 218 16.40 21.06 -14.90
N VAL A 219 15.83 21.54 -13.79
CA VAL A 219 15.88 22.98 -13.42
C VAL A 219 17.32 23.44 -13.26
N ARG A 220 18.17 22.71 -12.55
CA ARG A 220 19.59 23.05 -12.38
C ARG A 220 20.33 23.12 -13.71
N LEU A 221 20.05 22.26 -14.68
CA LEU A 221 20.63 22.29 -16.01
C LEU A 221 20.21 23.56 -16.78
N VAL A 222 18.92 23.93 -16.71
CA VAL A 222 18.41 25.17 -17.33
C VAL A 222 19.08 26.40 -16.71
N GLU A 223 19.16 26.47 -15.37
CA GLU A 223 19.78 27.57 -14.64
C GLU A 223 21.30 27.68 -14.93
N ALA A 224 21.95 26.57 -15.21
CA ALA A 224 23.36 26.55 -15.63
C ALA A 224 23.56 26.91 -17.12
N GLY A 225 22.50 27.30 -17.84
CA GLY A 225 22.58 27.68 -19.26
C GLY A 225 22.81 26.50 -20.22
N VAL A 226 22.65 25.27 -19.75
CA VAL A 226 22.79 24.07 -20.62
C VAL A 226 21.62 24.02 -21.60
N ASP A 227 21.94 23.81 -22.89
CA ASP A 227 20.90 23.54 -23.89
C ASP A 227 20.18 22.24 -23.59
N VAL A 228 19.02 22.37 -22.92
CA VAL A 228 18.21 21.21 -22.52
C VAL A 228 17.70 20.38 -23.69
N THR A 229 17.68 20.94 -24.92
CA THR A 229 17.26 20.21 -26.12
C THR A 229 18.23 19.07 -26.47
N THR A 230 19.50 19.21 -26.04
CA THR A 230 20.58 18.24 -26.26
C THR A 230 20.74 17.25 -25.09
N VAL A 231 20.15 17.53 -23.92
CA VAL A 231 20.30 16.69 -22.73
C VAL A 231 19.72 15.30 -22.98
N GLY A 232 20.61 14.32 -22.92
CA GLY A 232 20.29 12.89 -23.06
C GLY A 232 19.89 12.24 -21.72
N TRP A 233 20.61 11.18 -21.42
CA TRP A 233 20.43 10.42 -20.19
C TRP A 233 20.76 11.25 -18.95
N LEU A 234 19.84 11.26 -17.95
CA LEU A 234 20.00 12.02 -16.71
C LEU A 234 20.81 11.27 -15.63
N GLY A 235 21.45 10.15 -15.96
CA GLY A 235 22.25 9.32 -15.05
C GLY A 235 21.40 8.34 -14.23
N MET A 236 22.09 7.58 -13.35
CA MET A 236 21.44 6.58 -12.48
C MET A 236 20.41 7.25 -11.58
N ARG A 237 19.24 6.62 -11.50
CA ARG A 237 18.10 7.10 -10.72
C ARG A 237 17.84 6.14 -9.56
N TRP A 238 18.57 6.36 -8.48
CA TRP A 238 18.59 5.47 -7.32
C TRP A 238 17.21 5.25 -6.69
N TRP A 239 16.35 6.28 -6.69
CA TRP A 239 14.99 6.15 -6.17
C TRP A 239 14.10 5.30 -7.08
N ARG A 240 14.32 5.34 -8.38
CA ARG A 240 13.62 4.46 -9.31
C ARG A 240 14.09 3.01 -9.16
N LEU A 241 15.38 2.81 -8.93
CA LEU A 241 15.92 1.48 -8.62
C LEU A 241 15.32 0.94 -7.31
N ALA A 242 15.25 1.78 -6.25
CA ALA A 242 14.59 1.43 -4.99
C ALA A 242 13.11 1.09 -5.18
N ALA A 243 12.40 1.81 -6.08
CA ALA A 243 11.03 1.44 -6.45
C ALA A 243 10.95 0.04 -7.08
N GLY A 244 11.90 -0.29 -7.98
CA GLY A 244 12.00 -1.65 -8.56
C GLY A 244 12.22 -2.73 -7.53
N LEU A 245 13.07 -2.48 -6.51
CA LEU A 245 13.26 -3.40 -5.39
C LEU A 245 11.94 -3.60 -4.60
N CYS A 246 11.26 -2.50 -4.25
CA CYS A 246 9.97 -2.57 -3.56
C CYS A 246 8.91 -3.33 -4.38
N PHE A 247 8.84 -3.07 -5.68
CA PHE A 247 7.89 -3.77 -6.55
C PHE A 247 8.22 -5.26 -6.71
N GLY A 248 9.50 -5.63 -6.70
CA GLY A 248 9.91 -7.03 -6.68
C GLY A 248 9.48 -7.74 -5.40
N LEU A 249 9.62 -7.07 -4.24
CA LEU A 249 9.11 -7.57 -2.97
C LEU A 249 7.58 -7.65 -2.96
N ALA A 250 6.88 -6.69 -3.59
CA ALA A 250 5.42 -6.71 -3.72
C ALA A 250 4.95 -7.91 -4.56
N VAL A 251 5.54 -8.12 -5.75
CA VAL A 251 5.20 -9.27 -6.62
C VAL A 251 5.59 -10.59 -5.99
N GLY A 252 6.73 -10.62 -5.27
CA GLY A 252 7.16 -11.76 -4.46
C GLY A 252 6.26 -12.03 -3.24
N THR A 253 5.35 -11.11 -2.93
CA THR A 253 4.31 -11.31 -1.90
C THR A 253 3.00 -11.83 -2.54
N LYS A 254 2.52 -11.17 -3.60
CA LYS A 254 1.26 -11.52 -4.27
C LYS A 254 1.25 -11.00 -5.72
N TRP A 255 0.83 -11.83 -6.68
CA TRP A 255 0.88 -11.47 -8.10
C TRP A 255 0.00 -10.28 -8.51
N SER A 256 -0.98 -9.91 -7.70
CA SER A 256 -1.76 -8.69 -7.94
C SER A 256 -0.92 -7.40 -7.95
N ALA A 257 0.30 -7.41 -7.40
CA ALA A 257 1.27 -6.33 -7.53
C ALA A 257 1.63 -6.01 -8.99
N LEU A 258 1.51 -6.96 -9.93
CA LEU A 258 1.80 -6.75 -11.35
C LEU A 258 0.96 -5.62 -11.96
N PHE A 259 -0.29 -5.47 -11.52
CA PHE A 259 -1.16 -4.38 -11.98
C PHE A 259 -0.62 -3.00 -11.56
N PHE A 260 -0.08 -2.90 -10.35
CA PHE A 260 0.55 -1.67 -9.86
C PHE A 260 1.90 -1.40 -10.57
N ILE A 261 2.69 -2.43 -10.83
CA ILE A 261 3.97 -2.29 -11.57
C ILE A 261 3.70 -1.77 -12.98
N ALA A 262 2.71 -2.32 -13.67
CA ALA A 262 2.33 -1.87 -15.00
C ALA A 262 1.87 -0.39 -14.98
N ALA A 263 0.95 -0.05 -14.07
CA ALA A 263 0.42 1.30 -13.94
C ALA A 263 1.50 2.33 -13.57
N PHE A 264 2.30 2.05 -12.55
CA PHE A 264 3.32 2.97 -12.06
C PHE A 264 4.58 3.00 -12.94
N GLY A 265 4.89 1.91 -13.63
CA GLY A 265 5.90 1.88 -14.68
C GLY A 265 5.55 2.84 -15.81
N LEU A 266 4.31 2.80 -16.31
CA LEU A 266 3.82 3.75 -17.32
C LEU A 266 3.77 5.19 -16.78
N LEU A 267 3.34 5.38 -15.54
CA LEU A 267 3.26 6.69 -14.89
C LEU A 267 4.62 7.37 -14.80
N THR A 268 5.67 6.64 -14.36
CA THR A 268 7.02 7.24 -14.24
C THR A 268 7.57 7.67 -15.60
N VAL A 269 7.30 6.88 -16.65
CA VAL A 269 7.70 7.19 -18.02
C VAL A 269 6.91 8.41 -18.55
N ALA A 270 5.61 8.51 -18.27
CA ALA A 270 4.79 9.67 -18.61
C ALA A 270 5.24 10.94 -17.88
N TRP A 271 5.66 10.84 -16.61
CA TRP A 271 6.23 11.97 -15.86
C TRP A 271 7.53 12.47 -16.47
N ASP A 272 8.43 11.60 -16.92
CA ASP A 272 9.66 11.97 -17.58
C ASP A 272 9.39 12.70 -18.91
N TYR A 273 8.49 12.14 -19.71
CA TYR A 273 8.05 12.76 -20.95
C TYR A 273 7.51 14.19 -20.72
N GLY A 274 6.59 14.33 -19.74
CA GLY A 274 6.02 15.62 -19.38
C GLY A 274 7.08 16.61 -18.86
N ALA A 275 8.02 16.16 -18.03
CA ALA A 275 9.11 17.00 -17.50
C ALA A 275 10.00 17.55 -18.62
N ARG A 276 10.40 16.70 -19.57
CA ARG A 276 11.20 17.13 -20.73
C ARG A 276 10.47 18.12 -21.64
N ARG A 277 9.19 17.85 -21.91
CA ARG A 277 8.37 18.79 -22.70
C ARG A 277 8.25 20.16 -22.02
N SER A 278 8.12 20.19 -20.71
CA SER A 278 7.97 21.43 -19.94
C SER A 278 9.24 22.31 -19.94
N VAL A 279 10.42 21.74 -20.18
CA VAL A 279 11.68 22.50 -20.36
C VAL A 279 12.00 22.78 -21.83
N GLY A 280 11.07 22.57 -22.77
CA GLY A 280 11.20 22.98 -24.16
C GLY A 280 11.67 21.91 -25.15
N GLN A 281 11.86 20.66 -24.73
CA GLN A 281 12.21 19.57 -25.65
C GLN A 281 10.97 19.19 -26.50
N ARG A 282 10.93 19.63 -27.77
CA ARG A 282 9.76 19.45 -28.66
C ARG A 282 9.74 18.14 -29.46
N ARG A 283 10.90 17.59 -29.83
CA ARG A 283 11.02 16.32 -30.60
C ARG A 283 11.50 15.19 -29.70
N VAL A 284 10.66 14.75 -28.76
CA VAL A 284 11.09 13.89 -27.66
C VAL A 284 10.78 12.42 -27.90
N PHE A 285 9.75 12.07 -28.70
CA PHE A 285 9.18 10.71 -28.63
C PHE A 285 10.16 9.59 -28.93
N GLY A 286 10.84 9.59 -30.06
CA GLY A 286 11.78 8.50 -30.40
C GLY A 286 13.01 8.45 -29.50
N ARG A 287 13.57 9.63 -29.17
CA ARG A 287 14.74 9.75 -28.29
C ARG A 287 14.39 9.40 -26.83
N TRP A 288 13.23 9.87 -26.33
CA TRP A 288 12.72 9.57 -25.00
C TRP A 288 12.54 8.06 -24.76
N LEU A 289 12.11 7.29 -25.75
CA LEU A 289 11.99 5.84 -25.64
C LEU A 289 13.32 5.21 -25.19
N GLY A 290 14.44 5.56 -25.83
CA GLY A 290 15.76 5.01 -25.48
C GLY A 290 16.38 5.56 -24.20
N ILE A 291 16.20 6.85 -23.91
CA ILE A 291 16.92 7.51 -22.79
C ILE A 291 16.14 7.52 -21.47
N ASP A 292 14.82 7.35 -21.48
CA ASP A 292 13.99 7.35 -20.29
C ASP A 292 13.17 6.05 -20.13
N ALA A 293 12.46 5.60 -21.18
CA ALA A 293 11.57 4.46 -21.06
C ALA A 293 12.33 3.13 -20.88
N VAL A 294 13.38 2.88 -21.68
CA VAL A 294 14.21 1.67 -21.51
C VAL A 294 14.90 1.63 -20.14
N PRO A 295 15.60 2.68 -19.68
CA PRO A 295 16.14 2.68 -18.32
C PRO A 295 15.06 2.57 -17.23
N ALA A 296 13.86 3.13 -17.42
CA ALA A 296 12.76 2.95 -16.49
C ALA A 296 12.33 1.49 -16.40
N PHE A 297 12.15 0.82 -17.54
CA PHE A 297 11.82 -0.60 -17.60
C PHE A 297 12.88 -1.45 -16.89
N LEU A 298 14.16 -1.22 -17.19
CA LEU A 298 15.26 -1.96 -16.55
C LEU A 298 15.27 -1.75 -15.03
N GLN A 299 15.11 -0.50 -14.56
CA GLN A 299 15.19 -0.16 -13.14
C GLN A 299 13.92 -0.56 -12.34
N THR A 300 12.77 -0.68 -12.98
CA THR A 300 11.52 -1.04 -12.28
C THR A 300 11.12 -2.49 -12.53
N VAL A 301 10.99 -2.92 -13.79
CA VAL A 301 10.44 -4.24 -14.14
C VAL A 301 11.50 -5.33 -14.05
N VAL A 302 12.68 -5.11 -14.66
CA VAL A 302 13.74 -6.14 -14.64
C VAL A 302 14.28 -6.33 -13.22
N VAL A 303 14.50 -5.24 -12.48
CA VAL A 303 14.91 -5.33 -11.08
C VAL A 303 13.85 -6.04 -10.24
N ALA A 304 12.56 -5.73 -10.44
CA ALA A 304 11.49 -6.46 -9.76
C ALA A 304 11.51 -7.96 -10.07
N GLY A 305 11.74 -8.35 -11.33
CA GLY A 305 11.90 -9.75 -11.73
C GLY A 305 13.08 -10.43 -11.05
N ILE A 306 14.23 -9.76 -10.95
CA ILE A 306 15.40 -10.29 -10.24
C ILE A 306 15.08 -10.51 -8.75
N VAL A 307 14.49 -9.51 -8.07
CA VAL A 307 14.10 -9.62 -6.66
C VAL A 307 13.08 -10.73 -6.44
N TYR A 308 12.13 -10.88 -7.37
CA TYR A 308 11.18 -11.98 -7.38
C TYR A 308 11.88 -13.34 -7.41
N LEU A 309 12.81 -13.55 -8.36
CA LEU A 309 13.56 -14.80 -8.45
C LEU A 309 14.42 -15.04 -7.20
N VAL A 310 15.08 -14.01 -6.68
CA VAL A 310 15.85 -14.10 -5.43
C VAL A 310 14.97 -14.52 -4.24
N SER A 311 13.71 -14.12 -4.22
CA SER A 311 12.79 -14.51 -3.13
C SER A 311 12.54 -16.03 -3.07
N TRP A 312 12.69 -16.74 -4.18
CA TRP A 312 12.59 -18.20 -4.29
C TRP A 312 13.88 -18.94 -3.91
N SER A 313 14.91 -18.24 -3.42
CA SER A 313 16.23 -18.80 -3.13
C SER A 313 16.18 -20.03 -2.20
N GLY A 314 15.33 -20.03 -1.18
CA GLY A 314 15.16 -21.17 -0.30
C GLY A 314 14.75 -22.43 -1.08
N TRP A 315 13.70 -22.32 -1.88
CA TRP A 315 13.23 -23.41 -2.75
C TRP A 315 14.25 -23.79 -3.85
N LEU A 316 14.94 -22.79 -4.45
CA LEU A 316 15.92 -23.04 -5.53
C LEU A 316 17.16 -23.79 -5.03
N PHE A 317 17.66 -23.48 -3.83
CA PHE A 317 18.91 -24.04 -3.30
C PHE A 317 18.71 -25.28 -2.42
N THR A 318 17.47 -25.66 -2.14
CA THR A 318 17.13 -26.92 -1.47
C THR A 318 16.57 -27.93 -2.46
N ARG A 319 16.44 -29.21 -2.06
CA ARG A 319 15.83 -30.25 -2.90
C ARG A 319 14.50 -30.79 -2.37
N GLY A 320 14.08 -30.36 -1.19
CA GLY A 320 12.87 -30.85 -0.53
C GLY A 320 11.61 -30.07 -0.89
N GLY A 321 11.73 -28.92 -1.57
CA GLY A 321 10.56 -28.12 -1.96
C GLY A 321 9.64 -28.84 -2.94
N TYR A 322 8.34 -28.55 -2.89
CA TYR A 322 7.35 -29.17 -3.76
C TYR A 322 7.77 -29.16 -5.23
N ASN A 323 7.73 -30.34 -5.87
CA ASN A 323 8.00 -30.53 -7.30
C ASN A 323 9.39 -29.98 -7.76
N ARG A 324 10.36 -29.87 -6.84
CA ARG A 324 11.68 -29.30 -7.11
C ARG A 324 12.51 -30.15 -8.07
N ASP A 325 12.25 -31.44 -8.13
CA ASP A 325 12.90 -32.47 -8.93
C ASP A 325 12.20 -32.73 -10.29
N PHE A 326 11.13 -31.99 -10.63
CA PHE A 326 10.34 -32.17 -11.85
C PHE A 326 11.19 -32.22 -13.13
N ALA A 327 12.19 -31.37 -13.23
CA ALA A 327 13.04 -31.25 -14.40
C ALA A 327 14.39 -32.00 -14.27
N ASP A 328 14.58 -32.79 -13.22
CA ASP A 328 15.84 -33.54 -13.04
C ASP A 328 16.07 -34.47 -14.21
N GLY A 329 17.27 -34.38 -14.79
CA GLY A 329 17.66 -35.15 -15.98
C GLY A 329 17.16 -34.60 -17.32
N LEU A 330 16.46 -33.44 -17.35
CA LEU A 330 16.05 -32.80 -18.60
C LEU A 330 17.14 -31.91 -19.23
N ALA A 331 18.18 -31.57 -18.46
CA ALA A 331 19.28 -30.81 -19.00
C ALA A 331 20.09 -31.67 -20.00
N PRO A 332 20.60 -31.11 -21.12
CA PRO A 332 21.42 -31.84 -22.06
C PRO A 332 22.64 -32.47 -21.40
N ASP A 333 22.94 -33.74 -21.66
CA ASP A 333 24.07 -34.51 -21.11
C ASP A 333 25.45 -33.84 -21.32
N ARG A 334 25.55 -32.94 -22.29
CA ARG A 334 26.77 -32.18 -22.58
C ARG A 334 27.02 -30.99 -21.67
N LEU A 335 26.03 -30.60 -20.86
CA LEU A 335 26.17 -29.48 -19.94
C LEU A 335 26.88 -29.91 -18.66
N PRO A 336 27.92 -29.16 -18.21
CA PRO A 336 28.49 -29.40 -16.88
C PRO A 336 27.41 -29.27 -15.79
N ASN A 337 27.47 -30.08 -14.73
CA ASN A 337 26.54 -30.06 -13.60
C ASN A 337 26.37 -28.67 -12.99
N LEU A 338 27.41 -27.84 -13.01
CA LEU A 338 27.37 -26.45 -12.55
C LEU A 338 26.31 -25.59 -13.29
N LEU A 339 26.00 -25.92 -14.54
CA LEU A 339 24.99 -25.24 -15.37
C LEU A 339 23.70 -26.06 -15.48
N ALA A 340 23.79 -27.40 -15.52
CA ALA A 340 22.63 -28.29 -15.61
C ALA A 340 21.69 -28.13 -14.41
N THR A 341 22.21 -28.24 -13.18
CA THR A 341 21.41 -28.18 -11.96
C THR A 341 20.64 -26.85 -11.79
N PRO A 342 21.23 -25.65 -11.99
CA PRO A 342 20.46 -24.42 -11.99
C PRO A 342 19.42 -24.33 -13.10
N LEU A 343 19.69 -24.86 -14.29
CA LEU A 343 18.76 -24.87 -15.42
C LEU A 343 17.54 -25.75 -15.11
N GLU A 344 17.77 -26.95 -14.58
CA GLU A 344 16.71 -27.86 -14.13
C GLU A 344 15.86 -27.23 -13.02
N ALA A 345 16.52 -26.55 -12.07
CA ALA A 345 15.82 -25.80 -11.03
C ALA A 345 14.89 -24.72 -11.59
N LEU A 346 15.36 -23.97 -12.59
CA LEU A 346 14.55 -22.94 -13.24
C LEU A 346 13.39 -23.55 -14.04
N TRP A 347 13.58 -24.69 -14.70
CA TRP A 347 12.49 -25.39 -15.40
C TRP A 347 11.46 -25.95 -14.43
N SER A 348 11.88 -26.53 -13.31
CA SER A 348 10.96 -26.95 -12.23
C SER A 348 10.19 -25.76 -11.67
N LEU A 349 10.83 -24.57 -11.52
CA LEU A 349 10.16 -23.35 -11.08
C LEU A 349 9.14 -22.86 -12.12
N ILE A 350 9.42 -22.96 -13.40
CA ILE A 350 8.46 -22.60 -14.47
C ILE A 350 7.23 -23.51 -14.42
N ASP A 351 7.42 -24.84 -14.26
CA ASP A 351 6.30 -25.76 -14.08
C ASP A 351 5.48 -25.42 -12.82
N TYR A 352 6.15 -25.14 -11.71
CA TYR A 352 5.51 -24.71 -10.48
C TYR A 352 4.62 -23.47 -10.70
N HIS A 353 5.14 -22.45 -11.41
CA HIS A 353 4.37 -21.25 -11.75
C HIS A 353 3.19 -21.55 -12.68
N GLY A 354 3.33 -22.51 -13.59
CA GLY A 354 2.24 -23.01 -14.41
C GLY A 354 1.11 -23.62 -13.56
N ARG A 355 1.46 -24.38 -12.53
CA ARG A 355 0.49 -24.97 -11.56
C ARG A 355 -0.17 -23.88 -10.72
N MET A 356 0.60 -22.89 -10.22
CA MET A 356 0.05 -21.74 -9.50
C MET A 356 -0.95 -20.95 -10.37
N MET A 357 -0.60 -20.71 -11.65
CA MET A 357 -1.49 -20.01 -12.57
C MET A 357 -2.78 -20.81 -12.81
N ASN A 358 -2.66 -22.13 -13.02
CA ASN A 358 -3.80 -23.01 -13.21
C ASN A 358 -4.71 -23.00 -11.96
N PHE A 359 -4.14 -23.07 -10.77
CA PHE A 359 -4.88 -22.93 -9.51
C PHE A 359 -5.65 -21.61 -9.46
N HIS A 360 -4.97 -20.48 -9.69
CA HIS A 360 -5.60 -19.17 -9.63
C HIS A 360 -6.68 -18.94 -10.69
N SER A 361 -6.54 -19.55 -11.87
CA SER A 361 -7.50 -19.42 -12.97
C SER A 361 -8.75 -20.28 -12.78
N ASN A 362 -8.62 -21.40 -12.05
CA ASN A 362 -9.71 -22.35 -11.84
C ASN A 362 -10.25 -22.36 -10.40
N LEU A 363 -9.79 -21.41 -9.56
CA LEU A 363 -10.25 -21.32 -8.19
C LEU A 363 -11.73 -20.95 -8.15
N THR A 364 -12.54 -21.93 -7.77
CA THR A 364 -13.96 -21.78 -7.47
C THR A 364 -14.18 -22.34 -6.08
N SER A 365 -14.66 -21.53 -5.17
CA SER A 365 -15.10 -21.97 -3.84
C SER A 365 -16.27 -21.12 -3.43
N ASP A 366 -17.22 -21.73 -2.77
CA ASP A 366 -18.30 -21.00 -2.12
C ASP A 366 -17.85 -20.59 -0.72
N HIS A 367 -18.11 -19.34 -0.37
CA HIS A 367 -17.77 -18.80 0.94
C HIS A 367 -18.73 -17.67 1.29
N THR A 368 -19.28 -17.70 2.48
CA THR A 368 -20.29 -16.75 3.00
C THR A 368 -19.92 -15.28 2.81
N TYR A 369 -18.63 -14.93 2.89
CA TYR A 369 -18.12 -13.54 2.80
C TYR A 369 -17.53 -13.15 1.44
N ILE A 370 -17.81 -13.90 0.37
CA ILE A 370 -17.41 -13.50 -0.99
C ILE A 370 -18.05 -12.15 -1.33
N SER A 371 -17.26 -11.26 -1.93
CA SER A 371 -17.71 -9.92 -2.35
C SER A 371 -17.20 -9.57 -3.74
N ALA A 372 -18.06 -8.94 -4.55
CA ALA A 372 -17.67 -8.39 -5.84
C ALA A 372 -16.90 -7.07 -5.68
N PRO A 373 -16.01 -6.70 -6.64
CA PRO A 373 -15.19 -5.49 -6.51
C PRO A 373 -16.00 -4.19 -6.31
N TRP A 374 -17.19 -4.07 -6.89
CA TRP A 374 -18.05 -2.90 -6.72
C TRP A 374 -18.59 -2.75 -5.28
N GLU A 375 -18.65 -3.84 -4.52
CA GLU A 375 -19.11 -3.85 -3.12
C GLU A 375 -18.06 -3.30 -2.14
N TRP A 376 -16.78 -3.30 -2.53
CA TRP A 376 -15.68 -2.98 -1.62
C TRP A 376 -15.70 -1.54 -1.14
N LEU A 377 -15.96 -0.56 -2.03
CA LEU A 377 -15.98 0.85 -1.64
C LEU A 377 -17.12 1.18 -0.68
N ILE A 378 -18.23 0.45 -0.73
CA ILE A 378 -19.34 0.61 0.20
C ILE A 378 -19.26 -0.35 1.40
N MET A 379 -18.27 -1.24 1.41
CA MET A 379 -18.04 -2.27 2.45
C MET A 379 -19.27 -3.14 2.68
N ARG A 380 -19.93 -3.60 1.59
CA ARG A 380 -21.17 -4.35 1.71
C ARG A 380 -20.97 -5.65 2.49
N THR A 381 -19.91 -6.42 2.17
CA THR A 381 -19.66 -7.75 2.75
C THR A 381 -18.23 -7.80 3.33
N PRO A 382 -18.02 -7.34 4.57
CA PRO A 382 -16.76 -7.52 5.30
C PRO A 382 -16.57 -8.99 5.67
N VAL A 383 -15.35 -9.37 6.07
CA VAL A 383 -15.04 -10.76 6.40
C VAL A 383 -14.88 -10.92 7.91
N MET A 384 -15.63 -11.85 8.49
CA MET A 384 -15.46 -12.26 9.87
C MET A 384 -14.31 -13.26 9.98
N PHE A 385 -13.12 -12.79 10.35
CA PHE A 385 -11.94 -13.64 10.48
C PHE A 385 -11.99 -14.55 11.71
N HIS A 386 -12.59 -14.05 12.80
CA HIS A 386 -12.76 -14.80 14.03
C HIS A 386 -14.09 -14.45 14.70
N TYR A 387 -14.77 -15.46 15.22
CA TYR A 387 -15.95 -15.32 16.06
C TYR A 387 -15.95 -16.39 17.16
N ASN A 388 -16.23 -15.97 18.39
CA ASN A 388 -16.44 -16.87 19.52
C ASN A 388 -17.58 -16.31 20.39
N GLY A 389 -18.75 -16.97 20.32
CA GLY A 389 -19.95 -16.60 21.08
C GLY A 389 -19.98 -17.15 22.51
N GLN A 390 -18.92 -17.83 22.96
CA GLN A 390 -18.77 -18.38 24.31
C GLN A 390 -17.55 -17.80 25.02
N ALA A 391 -17.18 -16.55 24.69
CA ALA A 391 -16.07 -15.89 25.32
C ALA A 391 -16.36 -15.61 26.82
N VAL A 392 -15.29 -15.45 27.60
CA VAL A 392 -15.34 -15.06 29.00
C VAL A 392 -14.76 -13.65 29.16
N GLY A 393 -15.14 -12.93 30.20
CA GLY A 393 -14.55 -11.63 30.52
C GLY A 393 -15.50 -10.44 30.44
N CYS A 394 -16.83 -10.66 30.31
CA CYS A 394 -17.85 -9.64 30.55
C CYS A 394 -18.54 -9.86 31.89
N ASP A 395 -19.13 -8.80 32.44
CA ASP A 395 -19.93 -8.85 33.67
C ASP A 395 -21.32 -9.52 33.47
N THR A 396 -21.69 -9.79 32.21
CA THR A 396 -22.94 -10.44 31.80
C THR A 396 -22.64 -11.84 31.30
N GLY A 397 -23.54 -12.79 31.54
CA GLY A 397 -23.30 -14.24 31.34
C GLY A 397 -23.01 -14.72 29.90
N SER A 398 -23.13 -13.88 28.88
CA SER A 398 -22.83 -14.21 27.47
C SER A 398 -21.92 -13.16 26.87
N CYS A 399 -20.70 -13.57 26.48
CA CYS A 399 -19.72 -12.72 25.83
C CYS A 399 -19.39 -13.19 24.44
N VAL A 400 -19.13 -12.24 23.56
CA VAL A 400 -18.66 -12.46 22.20
C VAL A 400 -17.30 -11.82 21.99
N THR A 401 -16.38 -12.50 21.35
CA THR A 401 -15.16 -11.93 20.77
C THR A 401 -15.17 -12.13 19.27
N SER A 402 -14.74 -11.12 18.53
CA SER A 402 -14.65 -11.21 17.07
C SER A 402 -13.46 -10.42 16.52
N VAL A 403 -13.02 -10.80 15.32
CA VAL A 403 -12.09 -10.03 14.49
C VAL A 403 -12.74 -9.86 13.12
N VAL A 404 -13.25 -8.67 12.85
CA VAL A 404 -13.93 -8.35 11.59
C VAL A 404 -13.01 -7.54 10.69
N SER A 405 -12.80 -8.00 9.47
CA SER A 405 -12.04 -7.29 8.44
C SER A 405 -12.94 -6.28 7.73
N ILE A 406 -13.13 -5.12 8.34
CA ILE A 406 -13.98 -4.03 7.83
C ILE A 406 -13.23 -2.70 7.90
N GLY A 407 -13.40 -1.84 6.89
CA GLY A 407 -12.88 -0.47 6.94
C GLY A 407 -13.66 0.43 7.91
N THR A 408 -13.08 1.54 8.32
CA THR A 408 -13.81 2.56 9.09
C THR A 408 -14.78 3.30 8.17
N PRO A 409 -16.11 3.20 8.36
CA PRO A 409 -17.13 3.66 7.41
C PRO A 409 -16.93 5.08 6.87
N VAL A 410 -16.63 6.05 7.75
CA VAL A 410 -16.43 7.43 7.30
C VAL A 410 -15.26 7.58 6.31
N ILE A 411 -14.19 6.80 6.46
CA ILE A 411 -13.04 6.85 5.55
C ILE A 411 -13.46 6.36 4.16
N TRP A 412 -14.11 5.21 4.09
CA TRP A 412 -14.48 4.58 2.83
C TRP A 412 -15.55 5.38 2.08
N TRP A 413 -16.59 5.84 2.76
CA TRP A 413 -17.65 6.60 2.12
C TRP A 413 -17.21 8.01 1.71
N VAL A 414 -16.40 8.70 2.52
CA VAL A 414 -15.79 9.98 2.12
C VAL A 414 -14.81 9.80 0.96
N SER A 415 -14.14 8.65 0.87
CA SER A 415 -13.23 8.36 -0.24
C SER A 415 -13.94 8.34 -1.60
N ILE A 416 -15.19 7.87 -1.67
CA ILE A 416 -15.99 7.88 -2.91
C ILE A 416 -16.14 9.33 -3.41
N ILE A 417 -16.51 10.24 -2.51
CA ILE A 417 -16.63 11.68 -2.83
C ILE A 417 -15.26 12.23 -3.26
N ALA A 418 -14.20 11.86 -2.52
CA ALA A 418 -12.86 12.31 -2.83
C ALA A 418 -12.40 11.83 -4.22
N MET A 419 -12.73 10.61 -4.64
CA MET A 419 -12.38 10.10 -5.97
C MET A 419 -13.09 10.87 -7.08
N VAL A 420 -14.37 11.23 -6.90
CA VAL A 420 -15.11 12.08 -7.85
C VAL A 420 -14.45 13.46 -7.95
N VAL A 421 -14.08 14.07 -6.81
CA VAL A 421 -13.37 15.36 -6.78
C VAL A 421 -12.00 15.25 -7.47
N MET A 422 -11.23 14.18 -7.20
CA MET A 422 -9.94 13.94 -7.84
C MET A 422 -10.08 13.79 -9.36
N LEU A 423 -11.12 13.11 -9.82
CA LEU A 423 -11.40 12.95 -11.26
C LEU A 423 -11.68 14.32 -11.91
N GLY A 424 -12.57 15.11 -11.33
CA GLY A 424 -12.86 16.47 -11.80
C GLY A 424 -11.62 17.35 -11.80
N TRP A 425 -10.82 17.29 -10.75
CA TRP A 425 -9.58 18.05 -10.65
C TRP A 425 -8.54 17.63 -11.72
N TRP A 426 -8.36 16.32 -11.91
CA TRP A 426 -7.45 15.83 -12.95
C TRP A 426 -7.90 16.21 -14.36
N ILE A 427 -9.19 16.11 -14.67
CA ILE A 427 -9.72 16.49 -15.97
C ILE A 427 -9.50 17.98 -16.24
N THR A 428 -9.78 18.85 -15.26
CA THR A 428 -9.75 20.31 -15.42
C THR A 428 -8.32 20.86 -15.41
N PHE A 429 -7.49 20.43 -14.45
CA PHE A 429 -6.19 21.05 -14.19
C PHE A 429 -5.00 20.18 -14.59
N ARG A 430 -5.23 18.92 -14.96
CA ARG A 430 -4.17 17.93 -15.24
C ARG A 430 -3.16 17.80 -14.10
N ASP A 431 -3.61 17.99 -12.85
CA ASP A 431 -2.75 17.87 -11.69
C ASP A 431 -2.25 16.42 -11.56
N TRP A 432 -0.94 16.28 -11.51
CA TRP A 432 -0.29 14.97 -11.44
C TRP A 432 -0.63 14.20 -10.17
N ARG A 433 -0.94 14.89 -9.05
CA ARG A 433 -1.28 14.29 -7.75
C ARG A 433 -2.62 13.56 -7.86
N ALA A 434 -3.62 14.26 -8.38
CA ALA A 434 -4.93 13.68 -8.62
C ALA A 434 -4.86 12.49 -9.59
N GLY A 435 -4.13 12.65 -10.71
CA GLY A 435 -3.94 11.55 -11.67
C GLY A 435 -3.21 10.33 -11.08
N ALA A 436 -2.19 10.55 -10.26
CA ALA A 436 -1.46 9.46 -9.60
C ALA A 436 -2.30 8.71 -8.56
N VAL A 437 -3.11 9.42 -7.77
CA VAL A 437 -4.06 8.84 -6.82
C VAL A 437 -5.10 7.99 -7.54
N LEU A 438 -5.74 8.55 -8.57
CA LEU A 438 -6.73 7.82 -9.38
C LEU A 438 -6.13 6.56 -10.02
N LEU A 439 -4.91 6.67 -10.54
CA LEU A 439 -4.22 5.52 -11.13
C LEU A 439 -3.89 4.44 -10.10
N GLY A 440 -3.48 4.83 -8.88
CA GLY A 440 -3.23 3.89 -7.79
C GLY A 440 -4.49 3.13 -7.37
N VAL A 441 -5.63 3.82 -7.26
CA VAL A 441 -6.93 3.17 -7.01
C VAL A 441 -7.32 2.28 -8.18
N ALA A 442 -7.22 2.78 -9.42
CA ALA A 442 -7.57 2.03 -10.62
C ALA A 442 -6.74 0.73 -10.76
N ALA A 443 -5.43 0.81 -10.50
CA ALA A 443 -4.54 -0.35 -10.58
C ALA A 443 -4.88 -1.46 -9.55
N GLY A 444 -5.36 -1.09 -8.36
CA GLY A 444 -5.72 -2.06 -7.33
C GLY A 444 -7.17 -2.55 -7.40
N TRP A 445 -8.04 -1.85 -8.10
CA TRP A 445 -9.48 -2.11 -8.10
C TRP A 445 -10.01 -2.63 -9.43
N LEU A 446 -9.71 -1.94 -10.55
CA LEU A 446 -10.32 -2.27 -11.86
C LEU A 446 -9.97 -3.66 -12.40
N PRO A 447 -8.74 -4.22 -12.20
CA PRO A 447 -8.43 -5.54 -12.74
C PRO A 447 -9.34 -6.65 -12.22
N TRP A 448 -9.86 -6.52 -11.01
CA TRP A 448 -10.71 -7.53 -10.39
C TRP A 448 -12.07 -7.71 -11.07
N PHE A 449 -12.54 -6.70 -11.82
CA PHE A 449 -13.76 -6.82 -12.62
C PHE A 449 -13.63 -7.79 -13.81
N ALA A 450 -12.39 -8.15 -14.18
CA ALA A 450 -12.14 -9.14 -15.23
C ALA A 450 -12.27 -10.59 -14.75
N TYR A 451 -12.45 -10.82 -13.44
CA TYR A 451 -12.50 -12.15 -12.83
C TYR A 451 -13.79 -12.36 -12.01
N PRO A 452 -14.99 -12.27 -12.64
CA PRO A 452 -16.27 -12.28 -11.91
C PRO A 452 -16.55 -13.59 -11.17
N ASP A 453 -16.06 -14.72 -11.68
CA ASP A 453 -16.32 -16.05 -11.14
C ASP A 453 -15.35 -16.45 -10.02
N ARG A 454 -14.32 -15.65 -9.79
CA ARG A 454 -13.32 -15.90 -8.76
C ARG A 454 -13.86 -15.49 -7.39
N PRO A 455 -13.71 -16.32 -6.33
CA PRO A 455 -13.97 -15.87 -4.97
C PRO A 455 -13.03 -14.74 -4.59
N MET A 456 -13.61 -13.58 -4.26
CA MET A 456 -12.92 -12.38 -3.87
C MET A 456 -13.48 -11.85 -2.56
N PHE A 457 -12.67 -11.07 -1.84
CA PHE A 457 -13.00 -10.58 -0.51
C PHE A 457 -12.66 -9.10 -0.36
N LEU A 458 -13.35 -8.41 0.56
CA LEU A 458 -13.13 -7.00 0.83
C LEU A 458 -11.65 -6.65 1.10
N PHE A 459 -10.91 -7.52 1.76
CA PHE A 459 -9.51 -7.22 2.09
C PHE A 459 -8.57 -7.16 0.86
N TYR A 460 -9.01 -7.58 -0.33
CA TYR A 460 -8.29 -7.32 -1.58
C TYR A 460 -8.21 -5.82 -1.90
N ALA A 461 -9.02 -4.99 -1.25
CA ALA A 461 -8.99 -3.54 -1.36
C ALA A 461 -7.84 -2.87 -0.58
N LEU A 462 -7.18 -3.58 0.34
CA LEU A 462 -6.14 -3.02 1.20
C LEU A 462 -4.99 -2.33 0.42
N PRO A 463 -4.46 -2.90 -0.69
CA PRO A 463 -3.35 -2.29 -1.42
C PRO A 463 -3.66 -0.92 -2.06
N PHE A 464 -4.92 -0.62 -2.36
CA PHE A 464 -5.29 0.69 -2.89
C PHE A 464 -5.83 1.67 -1.83
N LEU A 465 -6.09 1.22 -0.61
CA LEU A 465 -6.56 2.08 0.49
C LEU A 465 -5.66 3.30 0.76
N PRO A 466 -4.31 3.22 0.76
CA PRO A 466 -3.48 4.40 0.94
C PRO A 466 -3.73 5.49 -0.12
N PHE A 467 -4.12 5.12 -1.34
CA PHE A 467 -4.47 6.06 -2.40
C PHE A 467 -5.84 6.69 -2.17
N LEU A 468 -6.82 5.95 -1.62
CA LEU A 468 -8.09 6.53 -1.16
C LEU A 468 -7.84 7.59 -0.09
N VAL A 469 -7.00 7.29 0.90
CA VAL A 469 -6.62 8.23 1.96
C VAL A 469 -5.92 9.47 1.40
N LEU A 470 -5.00 9.30 0.44
CA LEU A 470 -4.36 10.43 -0.25
C LEU A 470 -5.40 11.32 -0.96
N GLY A 471 -6.40 10.71 -1.60
CA GLY A 471 -7.50 11.44 -2.24
C GLY A 471 -8.31 12.27 -1.26
N ILE A 472 -8.67 11.69 -0.10
CA ILE A 472 -9.37 12.40 0.98
C ILE A 472 -8.55 13.62 1.43
N VAL A 473 -7.27 13.43 1.72
CA VAL A 473 -6.41 14.50 2.25
C VAL A 473 -6.15 15.58 1.22
N LEU A 474 -6.01 15.23 -0.06
CA LEU A 474 -5.91 16.22 -1.14
C LEU A 474 -7.20 17.03 -1.28
N MET A 475 -8.36 16.41 -1.22
CA MET A 475 -9.67 17.08 -1.23
C MET A 475 -9.83 18.02 -0.03
N LEU A 476 -9.54 17.55 1.18
CA LEU A 476 -9.61 18.36 2.39
C LEU A 476 -8.63 19.55 2.35
N GLY A 477 -7.40 19.32 1.87
CA GLY A 477 -6.41 20.36 1.67
C GLY A 477 -6.88 21.44 0.68
N MET A 478 -7.54 21.02 -0.39
CA MET A 478 -8.14 21.93 -1.37
C MET A 478 -9.25 22.78 -0.75
N LEU A 479 -10.16 22.17 0.03
CA LEU A 479 -11.26 22.88 0.70
C LEU A 479 -10.75 23.91 1.72
N MET A 480 -9.69 23.60 2.45
CA MET A 480 -9.05 24.53 3.39
C MET A 480 -8.19 25.60 2.71
N GLY A 481 -7.89 25.47 1.43
CA GLY A 481 -6.90 26.29 0.76
C GLY A 481 -5.49 26.11 1.36
N ALA A 482 -5.20 24.93 1.91
CA ALA A 482 -3.91 24.58 2.48
C ALA A 482 -2.96 24.06 1.40
N GLY A 483 -1.77 24.66 1.31
CA GLY A 483 -0.75 24.35 0.32
C GLY A 483 -0.53 25.50 -0.66
N GLU A 484 0.72 25.60 -1.15
CA GLU A 484 1.14 26.70 -2.06
C GLU A 484 0.35 26.71 -3.39
N ASP A 485 -0.13 25.54 -3.84
CA ASP A 485 -0.81 25.37 -5.13
C ASP A 485 -2.35 25.30 -5.00
N SER A 486 -2.92 25.53 -3.82
CA SER A 486 -4.36 25.44 -3.61
C SER A 486 -5.09 26.63 -4.22
N PRO A 487 -6.28 26.43 -4.83
CA PRO A 487 -7.12 27.53 -5.29
C PRO A 487 -7.37 28.53 -4.16
N ARG A 488 -7.25 29.83 -4.46
CA ARG A 488 -7.51 30.89 -3.49
C ARG A 488 -9.03 31.08 -3.32
N PHE A 489 -9.63 30.30 -2.46
CA PHE A 489 -11.03 30.49 -2.07
C PHE A 489 -11.22 31.70 -1.16
N ALA A 490 -12.44 32.20 -1.10
CA ALA A 490 -12.81 33.26 -0.18
C ALA A 490 -12.63 32.81 1.30
N PRO A 491 -12.39 33.73 2.24
CA PRO A 491 -12.13 33.37 3.65
C PRO A 491 -13.20 32.48 4.29
N TYR A 492 -14.48 32.70 3.97
CA TYR A 492 -15.58 31.89 4.49
C TYR A 492 -15.56 30.44 3.97
N THR A 493 -15.14 30.21 2.74
CA THR A 493 -15.02 28.85 2.17
C THR A 493 -13.88 28.09 2.83
N ARG A 494 -12.80 28.79 3.23
CA ARG A 494 -11.70 28.18 3.99
C ARG A 494 -12.12 27.80 5.39
N ALA A 495 -12.91 28.67 6.07
CA ALA A 495 -13.46 28.36 7.39
C ALA A 495 -14.36 27.13 7.34
N LEU A 496 -15.26 27.06 6.36
CA LEU A 496 -16.09 25.87 6.12
C LEU A 496 -15.24 24.63 5.83
N GLY A 497 -14.20 24.76 4.99
CA GLY A 497 -13.25 23.69 4.72
C GLY A 497 -12.55 23.18 5.99
N GLY A 498 -12.19 24.09 6.91
CA GLY A 498 -11.64 23.74 8.22
C GLY A 498 -12.65 22.98 9.11
N VAL A 499 -13.93 23.36 9.09
CA VAL A 499 -14.99 22.64 9.80
C VAL A 499 -15.15 21.23 9.21
N VAL A 500 -15.25 21.08 7.89
CA VAL A 500 -15.35 19.78 7.21
C VAL A 500 -14.14 18.89 7.56
N PHE A 501 -12.94 19.44 7.53
CA PHE A 501 -11.72 18.75 7.95
C PHE A 501 -11.85 18.23 9.38
N GLY A 502 -12.23 19.09 10.33
CA GLY A 502 -12.40 18.72 11.73
C GLY A 502 -13.45 17.63 11.93
N VAL A 503 -14.60 17.73 11.25
CA VAL A 503 -15.68 16.74 11.30
C VAL A 503 -15.21 15.39 10.76
N VAL A 504 -14.54 15.33 9.61
CA VAL A 504 -14.03 14.07 9.03
C VAL A 504 -13.04 13.41 9.99
N VAL A 505 -12.10 14.17 10.56
CA VAL A 505 -11.12 13.63 11.51
C VAL A 505 -11.79 13.12 12.78
N LEU A 506 -12.70 13.89 13.38
CA LEU A 506 -13.42 13.51 14.61
C LEU A 506 -14.29 12.27 14.38
N LEU A 507 -15.02 12.21 13.27
CA LEU A 507 -15.83 11.04 12.93
C LEU A 507 -14.95 9.81 12.68
N THR A 508 -13.77 9.98 12.07
CA THR A 508 -12.81 8.87 11.90
C THR A 508 -12.38 8.30 13.25
N ILE A 509 -12.02 9.17 14.20
CA ILE A 509 -11.64 8.77 15.56
C ILE A 509 -12.81 8.07 16.27
N ALA A 510 -14.00 8.67 16.23
CA ALA A 510 -15.18 8.15 16.89
C ALA A 510 -15.61 6.77 16.33
N HIS A 511 -15.68 6.63 15.00
CA HIS A 511 -16.04 5.36 14.37
C HIS A 511 -15.00 4.26 14.63
N PHE A 512 -13.72 4.57 14.53
CA PHE A 512 -12.69 3.58 14.86
C PHE A 512 -12.78 3.14 16.32
N ALA A 513 -12.94 4.08 17.26
CA ALA A 513 -13.10 3.76 18.67
C ALA A 513 -14.35 2.91 18.94
N TYR A 514 -15.44 3.18 18.23
CA TYR A 514 -16.68 2.40 18.32
C TYR A 514 -16.51 0.98 17.78
N LEU A 515 -15.80 0.81 16.65
CA LEU A 515 -15.55 -0.49 16.04
C LEU A 515 -14.37 -1.26 16.69
N TYR A 516 -13.47 -0.58 17.42
CA TYR A 516 -12.24 -1.19 17.95
C TYR A 516 -12.44 -2.55 18.66
N PRO A 517 -13.46 -2.74 19.51
CA PRO A 517 -13.66 -4.03 20.17
C PRO A 517 -13.91 -5.19 19.19
N VAL A 518 -14.72 -4.97 18.15
CA VAL A 518 -15.05 -6.01 17.15
C VAL A 518 -13.90 -6.25 16.14
N LEU A 519 -12.90 -5.36 16.12
CA LEU A 519 -11.69 -5.49 15.30
C LEU A 519 -10.52 -6.18 16.03
N SER A 520 -10.59 -6.31 17.37
CA SER A 520 -9.43 -6.63 18.21
C SER A 520 -9.64 -7.82 19.16
N ALA A 521 -10.70 -8.60 18.96
CA ALA A 521 -11.12 -9.68 19.84
C ALA A 521 -11.31 -9.22 21.30
N TYR A 522 -11.77 -7.99 21.52
CA TYR A 522 -12.13 -7.53 22.87
C TYR A 522 -13.49 -8.12 23.24
N PRO A 523 -13.65 -8.72 24.45
CA PRO A 523 -14.91 -9.34 24.85
C PRO A 523 -16.00 -8.28 25.06
N LEU A 524 -17.18 -8.51 24.49
CA LEU A 524 -18.37 -7.67 24.59
C LEU A 524 -19.59 -8.49 24.96
N PRO A 525 -20.57 -7.94 25.68
CA PRO A 525 -21.90 -8.52 25.72
C PRO A 525 -22.49 -8.67 24.31
N ASP A 526 -23.26 -9.72 24.08
CA ASP A 526 -23.75 -10.11 22.76
C ASP A 526 -24.58 -9.02 22.06
N ASP A 527 -25.49 -8.37 22.81
CA ASP A 527 -26.28 -7.22 22.34
C ASP A 527 -25.38 -6.05 21.93
N THR A 528 -24.43 -5.70 22.78
CA THR A 528 -23.48 -4.62 22.54
C THR A 528 -22.53 -4.91 21.37
N TRP A 529 -22.20 -6.17 21.12
CA TRP A 529 -21.45 -6.61 19.97
C TRP A 529 -22.25 -6.44 18.67
N GLY A 530 -23.53 -6.91 18.66
CA GLY A 530 -24.43 -6.80 17.51
C GLY A 530 -24.68 -5.36 17.08
N ASP A 531 -24.89 -4.44 18.04
CA ASP A 531 -25.12 -3.03 17.77
C ASP A 531 -23.98 -2.33 16.98
N ARG A 532 -22.75 -2.88 17.02
CA ARG A 532 -21.61 -2.33 16.30
C ARG A 532 -21.56 -2.73 14.83
N LEU A 533 -22.23 -3.77 14.46
CA LEU A 533 -22.31 -4.27 13.10
C LEU A 533 -23.67 -3.88 12.48
N TRP A 534 -23.72 -2.70 11.89
CA TRP A 534 -24.95 -1.98 11.51
C TRP A 534 -25.84 -2.69 10.50
N PHE A 535 -25.29 -3.64 9.75
CA PHE A 535 -26.02 -4.39 8.72
C PHE A 535 -25.87 -5.88 8.99
N GLU A 536 -26.95 -6.64 8.84
CA GLU A 536 -26.95 -8.10 9.01
C GLU A 536 -25.91 -8.79 8.14
N VAL A 537 -25.71 -8.29 6.92
CA VAL A 537 -24.67 -8.77 6.00
C VAL A 537 -23.24 -8.63 6.55
N TRP A 538 -23.00 -7.75 7.51
CA TRP A 538 -21.71 -7.63 8.19
C TRP A 538 -21.47 -8.76 9.20
N ILE A 539 -22.55 -9.39 9.66
CA ILE A 539 -22.52 -10.49 10.62
C ILE A 539 -22.56 -11.83 9.87
N TYR A 540 -23.56 -12.01 9.02
CA TYR A 540 -23.87 -13.29 8.40
C TYR A 540 -23.37 -13.41 6.95
N GLY A 541 -22.73 -12.38 6.41
CA GLY A 541 -22.30 -12.38 5.01
C GLY A 541 -23.49 -12.48 4.06
N ARG A 542 -23.34 -13.20 2.96
CA ARG A 542 -24.39 -13.37 1.94
C ARG A 542 -25.58 -14.20 2.41
N ASP A 543 -25.44 -14.95 3.50
CA ASP A 543 -26.52 -15.79 4.06
C ASP A 543 -27.55 -14.94 4.82
N ALA A 544 -27.32 -13.64 4.99
CA ALA A 544 -28.26 -12.68 5.57
C ALA A 544 -29.43 -12.26 4.65
N SER A 545 -29.54 -12.84 3.45
CA SER A 545 -30.54 -12.46 2.43
C SER A 545 -31.75 -13.37 2.40
#